data_a22b62fb0e5afd9fbc108ee8218b8e2a
#
_entry.id   a22b62fb0e5afd9fbc108ee8218b8e2a
#
_cell.length_a   1.000
_cell.length_b   1.000
_cell.length_c   1.000
_cell.angle_alpha   90.00
_cell.angle_beta   90.00
_cell.angle_gamma   90.00
#
_symmetry.space_group_name_H-M   'P 1'
#
loop_
_entity.id
_entity.type
_entity.pdbx_description
1 polymer ?
#
loop_
_entity_poly.entity_id
_entity_poly.type
_entity_poly.pdbx_seq_one_letter_code
_entity_poly.pdbx_strand_id
1 'polypeptide(L)'
;MNIIYKTALAHGFAGMRMLKLHKLDAWHKYSALYGTGCAMPYDLPAAYPDAKAALLLIWAYAPYENGRHISSYYPASNASYHASKAVEAELNAAEIAAERAFIPARALCIANGVGHQGRNGLLSIAPYGTRIALETLLIYSPVEPNTEQVCAEGGCPEGCTACISACPMGAITADGLNVTRCMRYIMNSGYTEEIWQKQQTFLGCEICQTVCPKNARLKKLPVPDAMAEAFELKRLIAGNAKAARVIAGKNITGNGRLTMEAIAFAAREGQCEAEIRACLSSPFEQVRAAAKWALNKYFGGI
;
A
#
# COMPACT_ATOMS: atom_id res chain seq x y z
N MET A 1 -14.41 -13.27 25.01
CA MET A 1 -13.80 -12.63 23.79
C MET A 1 -13.67 -13.73 22.77
N ASN A 2 -14.23 -13.56 21.56
CA ASN A 2 -14.23 -14.57 20.50
C ASN A 2 -12.78 -14.95 20.13
N ILE A 3 -12.53 -16.25 19.86
CA ILE A 3 -11.21 -16.78 19.47
C ILE A 3 -10.63 -16.00 18.28
N ILE A 4 -11.44 -15.70 17.26
CA ILE A 4 -11.02 -14.95 16.06
C ILE A 4 -10.42 -13.59 16.43
N TYR A 5 -11.05 -12.88 17.37
CA TYR A 5 -10.55 -11.59 17.84
C TYR A 5 -9.22 -11.71 18.59
N LYS A 6 -9.11 -12.72 19.46
CA LYS A 6 -7.86 -12.99 20.22
C LYS A 6 -6.71 -13.32 19.28
N THR A 7 -6.94 -14.21 18.30
CA THR A 7 -5.94 -14.60 17.31
C THR A 7 -5.49 -13.39 16.48
N ALA A 8 -6.42 -12.59 15.97
CA ALA A 8 -6.06 -11.38 15.20
C ALA A 8 -5.16 -10.43 16.00
N LEU A 9 -5.51 -10.14 17.25
CA LEU A 9 -4.70 -9.27 18.12
C LEU A 9 -3.32 -9.88 18.44
N ALA A 10 -3.26 -11.18 18.71
CA ALA A 10 -2.00 -11.88 19.01
C ALA A 10 -1.00 -11.80 17.84
N HIS A 11 -1.52 -11.72 16.61
CA HIS A 11 -0.71 -11.54 15.40
C HIS A 11 -0.50 -10.08 14.99
N GLY A 12 -0.81 -9.11 15.86
CA GLY A 12 -0.46 -7.69 15.67
C GLY A 12 -1.48 -6.88 14.87
N PHE A 13 -2.64 -7.43 14.51
CA PHE A 13 -3.71 -6.64 13.92
C PHE A 13 -4.31 -5.68 14.94
N ALA A 14 -4.50 -4.43 14.55
CA ALA A 14 -5.06 -3.39 15.41
C ALA A 14 -6.59 -3.53 15.58
N GLY A 15 -7.22 -4.24 14.67
CA GLY A 15 -8.65 -4.50 14.71
C GLY A 15 -9.09 -5.51 13.65
N MET A 16 -10.32 -5.94 13.75
CA MET A 16 -10.96 -6.83 12.77
C MET A 16 -12.45 -6.52 12.64
N ARG A 17 -13.05 -6.96 11.54
CA ARG A 17 -14.49 -6.93 11.32
C ARG A 17 -14.92 -8.17 10.56
N MET A 18 -16.10 -8.69 10.90
CA MET A 18 -16.76 -9.73 10.16
C MET A 18 -17.75 -9.09 9.19
N LEU A 19 -17.49 -9.16 7.90
CA LEU A 19 -18.23 -8.48 6.85
C LEU A 19 -19.13 -9.43 6.10
N LYS A 20 -20.34 -8.98 5.77
CA LYS A 20 -21.23 -9.67 4.84
C LYS A 20 -20.66 -9.58 3.43
N LEU A 21 -20.75 -10.67 2.66
CA LEU A 21 -20.38 -10.65 1.25
C LEU A 21 -21.44 -9.89 0.43
N HIS A 22 -21.00 -9.02 -0.46
CA HIS A 22 -21.84 -8.19 -1.30
C HIS A 22 -21.43 -8.28 -2.77
N LYS A 23 -22.36 -8.00 -3.66
CA LYS A 23 -22.07 -7.63 -5.04
C LYS A 23 -21.61 -6.19 -5.07
N LEU A 24 -20.43 -5.93 -5.66
CA LEU A 24 -19.71 -4.66 -5.60
C LEU A 24 -19.81 -3.89 -6.94
N ASP A 25 -21.01 -3.59 -7.37
CA ASP A 25 -21.27 -2.98 -8.69
C ASP A 25 -20.59 -1.61 -8.89
N ALA A 26 -20.54 -0.76 -7.86
CA ALA A 26 -19.87 0.53 -7.94
C ALA A 26 -18.36 0.37 -8.16
N TRP A 27 -17.73 -0.58 -7.49
CA TRP A 27 -16.32 -0.90 -7.71
C TRP A 27 -16.08 -1.49 -9.09
N HIS A 28 -16.96 -2.36 -9.57
CA HIS A 28 -16.87 -2.94 -10.90
C HIS A 28 -16.93 -1.87 -11.99
N LYS A 29 -17.90 -0.95 -11.91
CA LYS A 29 -18.03 0.19 -12.84
C LYS A 29 -16.77 1.07 -12.84
N TYR A 30 -16.26 1.40 -11.66
CA TYR A 30 -15.02 2.18 -11.53
C TYR A 30 -13.82 1.44 -12.15
N SER A 31 -13.66 0.16 -11.86
CA SER A 31 -12.58 -0.68 -12.41
C SER A 31 -12.63 -0.75 -13.94
N ALA A 32 -13.82 -0.94 -14.50
CA ALA A 32 -14.04 -0.95 -15.96
C ALA A 32 -13.73 0.40 -16.61
N LEU A 33 -14.18 1.50 -15.98
CA LEU A 33 -13.94 2.86 -16.49
C LEU A 33 -12.45 3.18 -16.67
N TYR A 34 -11.62 2.72 -15.76
CA TYR A 34 -10.18 3.00 -15.79
C TYR A 34 -9.34 1.85 -16.38
N GLY A 35 -9.97 0.81 -16.92
CA GLY A 35 -9.26 -0.33 -17.48
C GLY A 35 -8.32 -1.02 -16.47
N THR A 36 -8.62 -0.89 -15.18
CA THR A 36 -7.79 -1.45 -14.12
C THR A 36 -8.04 -2.95 -14.01
N GLY A 37 -7.79 -3.69 -15.07
CA GLY A 37 -8.04 -5.12 -15.25
C GLY A 37 -7.72 -6.00 -14.05
N CYS A 38 -8.43 -5.80 -12.95
CA CYS A 38 -8.27 -6.57 -11.74
C CYS A 38 -9.09 -7.86 -11.87
N ALA A 39 -8.41 -8.99 -11.77
CA ALA A 39 -9.03 -10.32 -11.73
C ALA A 39 -9.85 -10.59 -10.45
N MET A 40 -9.99 -9.60 -9.56
CA MET A 40 -10.81 -9.77 -8.35
C MET A 40 -12.29 -9.86 -8.69
N PRO A 41 -13.02 -10.82 -8.13
CA PRO A 41 -14.46 -10.94 -8.33
C PRO A 41 -15.18 -9.73 -7.73
N TYR A 42 -16.23 -9.26 -8.40
CA TYR A 42 -17.09 -8.19 -7.88
C TYR A 42 -18.42 -8.71 -7.30
N ASP A 43 -18.88 -9.87 -7.74
CA ASP A 43 -20.02 -10.56 -7.19
C ASP A 43 -19.50 -11.62 -6.20
N LEU A 44 -19.26 -11.19 -4.97
CA LEU A 44 -18.65 -12.05 -3.97
C LEU A 44 -19.54 -13.22 -3.53
N PRO A 45 -20.87 -13.05 -3.36
CA PRO A 45 -21.75 -14.17 -3.11
C PRO A 45 -21.74 -15.24 -4.21
N ALA A 46 -21.68 -14.84 -5.47
CA ALA A 46 -21.61 -15.77 -6.59
C ALA A 46 -20.24 -16.45 -6.71
N ALA A 47 -19.16 -15.71 -6.44
CA ALA A 47 -17.81 -16.25 -6.50
C ALA A 47 -17.47 -17.21 -5.33
N TYR A 48 -18.10 -16.99 -4.17
CA TYR A 48 -17.84 -17.73 -2.93
C TYR A 48 -19.15 -18.16 -2.24
N PRO A 49 -19.94 -19.07 -2.87
CA PRO A 49 -21.29 -19.39 -2.42
C PRO A 49 -21.35 -20.06 -1.03
N ASP A 50 -20.28 -20.76 -0.64
CA ASP A 50 -20.20 -21.47 0.64
C ASP A 50 -19.66 -20.59 1.78
N ALA A 51 -19.04 -19.46 1.46
CA ALA A 51 -18.48 -18.56 2.47
C ALA A 51 -19.61 -17.84 3.24
N LYS A 52 -19.52 -17.84 4.56
CA LYS A 52 -20.53 -17.24 5.46
C LYS A 52 -20.26 -15.76 5.67
N ALA A 53 -18.98 -15.35 5.69
CA ALA A 53 -18.54 -13.98 5.87
C ALA A 53 -17.13 -13.76 5.34
N ALA A 54 -16.72 -12.50 5.22
CA ALA A 54 -15.32 -12.13 5.07
C ALA A 54 -14.79 -11.53 6.38
N LEU A 55 -13.76 -12.12 6.94
CA LEU A 55 -13.01 -11.54 8.05
C LEU A 55 -12.06 -10.49 7.48
N LEU A 56 -12.30 -9.22 7.82
CA LEU A 56 -11.39 -8.11 7.58
C LEU A 56 -10.41 -8.00 8.73
N LEU A 57 -9.14 -8.01 8.46
CA LEU A 57 -8.05 -7.76 9.40
C LEU A 57 -7.43 -6.39 9.10
N ILE A 58 -7.33 -5.53 10.12
CA ILE A 58 -6.86 -4.16 10.00
C ILE A 58 -5.49 -4.03 10.64
N TRP A 59 -4.47 -3.81 9.81
CA TRP A 59 -3.11 -3.53 10.24
C TRP A 59 -2.86 -2.03 10.20
N ALA A 60 -2.85 -1.38 11.35
CA ALA A 60 -2.53 0.04 11.44
C ALA A 60 -1.01 0.25 11.42
N TYR A 61 -0.56 1.29 10.71
CA TYR A 61 0.85 1.65 10.68
C TYR A 61 1.06 3.16 10.83
N ALA A 62 2.21 3.54 11.39
CA ALA A 62 2.58 4.93 11.56
C ALA A 62 3.45 5.43 10.40
N PRO A 63 3.41 6.74 10.09
CA PRO A 63 4.40 7.35 9.21
C PRO A 63 5.76 7.39 9.89
N TYR A 64 6.84 7.35 9.11
CA TYR A 64 8.19 7.53 9.64
C TYR A 64 8.56 9.02 9.79
N GLU A 65 9.33 9.32 10.84
CA GLU A 65 10.06 10.58 10.95
C GLU A 65 11.27 10.53 10.01
N ASN A 66 11.53 11.63 9.27
CA ASN A 66 12.70 11.73 8.40
C ASN A 66 12.94 10.46 7.57
N GLY A 67 11.92 10.02 6.87
CA GLY A 67 11.80 8.68 6.31
C GLY A 67 12.87 8.21 5.31
N ARG A 68 13.93 8.99 5.02
CA ARG A 68 15.01 8.62 4.09
C ARG A 68 14.49 7.89 2.85
N HIS A 69 13.40 8.39 2.27
CA HIS A 69 12.66 7.78 1.17
C HIS A 69 11.98 6.44 1.49
N ILE A 70 11.95 6.00 2.72
CA ILE A 70 11.34 4.72 3.08
C ILE A 70 9.81 4.89 3.18
N SER A 71 9.08 4.10 2.38
CA SER A 71 7.63 4.00 2.48
C SER A 71 7.23 3.31 3.79
N SER A 72 6.29 3.86 4.52
CA SER A 72 5.73 3.19 5.70
C SER A 72 4.73 2.08 5.33
N TYR A 73 4.10 2.19 4.17
CA TYR A 73 3.09 1.21 3.72
C TYR A 73 3.67 -0.17 3.42
N TYR A 74 4.78 -0.26 2.66
CA TYR A 74 5.26 -1.55 2.17
C TYR A 74 5.78 -2.49 3.25
N PRO A 75 6.58 -2.03 4.23
CA PRO A 75 6.92 -2.85 5.38
C PRO A 75 5.69 -3.33 6.14
N ALA A 76 4.71 -2.44 6.36
CA ALA A 76 3.46 -2.77 7.03
C ALA A 76 2.63 -3.78 6.25
N SER A 77 2.49 -3.59 4.93
CA SER A 77 1.75 -4.50 4.05
C SER A 77 2.41 -5.89 3.98
N ASN A 78 3.74 -5.95 3.95
CA ASN A 78 4.45 -7.23 3.97
C ASN A 78 4.30 -7.94 5.32
N ALA A 79 4.36 -7.19 6.42
CA ALA A 79 4.14 -7.74 7.76
C ALA A 79 2.71 -8.25 7.94
N SER A 80 1.69 -7.46 7.52
CA SER A 80 0.28 -7.86 7.59
C SER A 80 -0.01 -9.12 6.76
N TYR A 81 0.61 -9.23 5.57
CA TYR A 81 0.51 -10.41 4.73
C TYR A 81 1.00 -11.68 5.45
N HIS A 82 2.15 -11.63 6.11
CA HIS A 82 2.67 -12.78 6.85
C HIS A 82 1.85 -13.06 8.11
N ALA A 83 1.41 -12.04 8.82
CA ALA A 83 0.53 -12.17 9.97
C ALA A 83 -0.83 -12.79 9.60
N SER A 84 -1.42 -12.40 8.47
CA SER A 84 -2.70 -12.98 8.02
C SER A 84 -2.60 -14.47 7.69
N LYS A 85 -1.45 -14.93 7.20
CA LYS A 85 -1.19 -16.38 7.01
C LYS A 85 -1.14 -17.13 8.33
N ALA A 86 -0.54 -16.53 9.35
CA ALA A 86 -0.49 -17.13 10.68
C ALA A 86 -1.90 -17.17 11.31
N VAL A 87 -2.70 -16.11 11.16
CA VAL A 87 -4.11 -16.09 11.57
C VAL A 87 -4.91 -17.19 10.89
N GLU A 88 -4.79 -17.33 9.56
CA GLU A 88 -5.45 -18.40 8.80
C GLU A 88 -5.11 -19.80 9.35
N ALA A 89 -3.81 -20.06 9.57
CA ALA A 89 -3.35 -21.35 10.07
C ALA A 89 -3.89 -21.65 11.48
N GLU A 90 -3.89 -20.66 12.39
CA GLU A 90 -4.37 -20.81 13.76
C GLU A 90 -5.90 -21.00 13.82
N LEU A 91 -6.66 -20.27 12.97
CA LEU A 91 -8.12 -20.45 12.90
C LEU A 91 -8.47 -21.85 12.39
N ASN A 92 -7.80 -22.34 11.35
CA ASN A 92 -8.01 -23.68 10.85
C ASN A 92 -7.63 -24.77 11.86
N ALA A 93 -6.57 -24.56 12.63
CA ALA A 93 -6.19 -25.46 13.73
C ALA A 93 -7.22 -25.46 14.88
N ALA A 94 -8.00 -24.39 15.01
CA ALA A 94 -9.12 -24.27 15.95
C ALA A 94 -10.47 -24.65 15.33
N GLU A 95 -10.46 -25.39 14.22
CA GLU A 95 -11.65 -25.89 13.49
C GLU A 95 -12.56 -24.77 12.93
N ILE A 96 -12.03 -23.56 12.78
CA ILE A 96 -12.70 -22.45 12.10
C ILE A 96 -12.20 -22.41 10.67
N ALA A 97 -12.99 -22.92 9.74
CA ALA A 97 -12.63 -23.01 8.32
C ALA A 97 -12.45 -21.59 7.72
N ALA A 98 -11.21 -21.23 7.45
CA ALA A 98 -10.80 -19.93 6.97
C ALA A 98 -9.83 -20.06 5.79
N GLU A 99 -9.97 -19.16 4.79
CA GLU A 99 -9.11 -19.12 3.61
C GLU A 99 -8.80 -17.67 3.25
N ARG A 100 -7.53 -17.35 3.01
CA ARG A 100 -7.15 -16.01 2.53
C ARG A 100 -7.67 -15.79 1.11
N ALA A 101 -8.32 -14.66 0.91
CA ALA A 101 -8.91 -14.32 -0.38
C ALA A 101 -8.44 -12.94 -0.86
N PHE A 102 -8.12 -12.87 -2.15
CA PHE A 102 -7.81 -11.60 -2.82
C PHE A 102 -9.10 -11.00 -3.38
N ILE A 103 -9.79 -10.22 -2.55
CA ILE A 103 -11.06 -9.57 -2.84
C ILE A 103 -10.94 -8.05 -2.72
N PRO A 104 -11.88 -7.27 -3.31
CA PRO A 104 -11.87 -5.80 -3.21
C PRO A 104 -12.18 -5.31 -1.79
N ALA A 105 -11.27 -5.52 -0.83
CA ALA A 105 -11.48 -5.28 0.60
C ALA A 105 -12.02 -3.87 0.91
N ARG A 106 -11.47 -2.83 0.26
CA ARG A 106 -11.95 -1.46 0.42
C ARG A 106 -13.41 -1.28 0.00
N ALA A 107 -13.79 -1.81 -1.16
CA ALA A 107 -15.16 -1.73 -1.64
C ALA A 107 -16.12 -2.53 -0.74
N LEU A 108 -15.68 -3.69 -0.26
CA LEU A 108 -16.44 -4.49 0.68
C LEU A 108 -16.63 -3.77 2.03
N CYS A 109 -15.62 -3.08 2.53
CA CYS A 109 -15.74 -2.22 3.72
C CYS A 109 -16.84 -1.17 3.53
N ILE A 110 -16.80 -0.44 2.42
CA ILE A 110 -17.80 0.60 2.12
C ILE A 110 -19.22 0.01 2.05
N ALA A 111 -19.38 -1.15 1.39
CA ALA A 111 -20.67 -1.84 1.29
C ALA A 111 -21.21 -2.29 2.65
N ASN A 112 -20.34 -2.51 3.64
CA ASN A 112 -20.69 -2.88 5.02
C ASN A 112 -20.71 -1.66 5.97
N GLY A 113 -20.58 -0.43 5.50
CA GLY A 113 -20.53 0.76 6.36
C GLY A 113 -19.26 0.85 7.22
N VAL A 114 -18.19 0.15 6.87
CA VAL A 114 -16.92 0.16 7.59
C VAL A 114 -15.97 1.17 6.95
N GLY A 115 -15.72 2.24 7.65
CA GLY A 115 -14.83 3.30 7.16
C GLY A 115 -15.47 4.18 6.09
N HIS A 116 -14.69 5.12 5.59
CA HIS A 116 -15.09 6.08 4.59
C HIS A 116 -14.01 6.21 3.50
N GLN A 117 -14.45 6.30 2.25
CA GLN A 117 -13.53 6.58 1.14
C GLN A 117 -13.30 8.08 0.99
N GLY A 118 -12.05 8.53 1.14
CA GLY A 118 -11.68 9.91 0.89
C GLY A 118 -11.58 10.24 -0.60
N ARG A 119 -11.45 11.55 -0.93
CA ARG A 119 -11.19 12.02 -2.31
C ARG A 119 -9.93 11.41 -2.91
N ASN A 120 -8.92 11.10 -2.10
CA ASN A 120 -7.71 10.40 -2.51
C ASN A 120 -7.93 8.92 -2.86
N GLY A 121 -9.17 8.44 -2.80
CA GLY A 121 -9.52 7.06 -3.11
C GLY A 121 -9.16 6.05 -2.01
N LEU A 122 -8.58 6.48 -0.89
CA LEU A 122 -8.20 5.61 0.22
C LEU A 122 -9.34 5.45 1.22
N LEU A 123 -9.42 4.27 1.83
CA LEU A 123 -10.31 4.01 2.95
C LEU A 123 -9.72 4.63 4.22
N SER A 124 -10.54 5.34 4.98
CA SER A 124 -10.22 5.80 6.33
C SER A 124 -11.09 5.05 7.33
N ILE A 125 -10.48 4.45 8.34
CA ILE A 125 -11.17 3.76 9.45
C ILE A 125 -10.70 4.38 10.77
N ALA A 126 -11.62 4.88 11.57
CA ALA A 126 -11.30 5.41 12.90
C ALA A 126 -10.85 4.28 13.84
N PRO A 127 -9.85 4.51 14.70
CA PRO A 127 -9.05 5.74 14.88
C PRO A 127 -7.81 5.82 13.96
N TYR A 128 -7.62 4.90 13.03
CA TYR A 128 -6.37 4.65 12.28
C TYR A 128 -6.18 5.59 11.07
N GLY A 129 -7.20 6.34 10.67
CA GLY A 129 -7.16 7.15 9.45
C GLY A 129 -7.00 6.29 8.19
N THR A 130 -6.19 6.75 7.24
CA THR A 130 -5.91 6.03 5.98
C THR A 130 -4.64 5.19 6.03
N ARG A 131 -3.92 5.17 7.16
CA ARG A 131 -2.68 4.41 7.33
C ARG A 131 -2.96 3.02 7.85
N ILE A 132 -3.60 2.24 6.99
CA ILE A 132 -4.00 0.86 7.23
C ILE A 132 -3.63 -0.02 6.05
N ALA A 133 -3.14 -1.22 6.34
CA ALA A 133 -3.12 -2.33 5.40
C ALA A 133 -4.28 -3.28 5.77
N LEU A 134 -4.94 -3.80 4.77
CA LEU A 134 -6.13 -4.64 4.92
C LEU A 134 -5.83 -6.04 4.38
N GLU A 135 -6.09 -7.04 5.20
CA GLU A 135 -6.07 -8.44 4.79
C GLU A 135 -7.47 -9.03 4.91
N THR A 136 -7.80 -9.99 4.09
CA THR A 136 -9.12 -10.63 4.09
C THR A 136 -9.02 -12.13 4.08
N LEU A 137 -9.82 -12.77 4.95
CA LEU A 137 -10.07 -14.20 4.93
C LEU A 137 -11.56 -14.45 4.70
N LEU A 138 -11.90 -15.42 3.85
CA LEU A 138 -13.25 -15.97 3.79
C LEU A 138 -13.43 -16.94 4.95
N ILE A 139 -14.56 -16.88 5.62
CA ILE A 139 -14.92 -17.78 6.72
C ILE A 139 -16.07 -18.65 6.26
N TYR A 140 -15.88 -19.96 6.35
CA TYR A 140 -16.85 -20.97 5.95
C TYR A 140 -17.60 -21.58 7.14
N SER A 141 -17.03 -21.49 8.33
CA SER A 141 -17.73 -21.87 9.57
C SER A 141 -18.89 -20.90 9.85
N PRO A 142 -19.95 -21.37 10.53
CA PRO A 142 -21.07 -20.51 10.93
C PRO A 142 -20.58 -19.37 11.82
N VAL A 143 -20.75 -18.14 11.35
CA VAL A 143 -20.41 -16.90 12.06
C VAL A 143 -21.42 -15.84 11.70
N GLU A 144 -21.74 -14.98 12.66
CA GLU A 144 -22.57 -13.82 12.40
C GLU A 144 -21.69 -12.63 11.95
N PRO A 145 -22.03 -11.98 10.85
CA PRO A 145 -21.39 -10.71 10.48
C PRO A 145 -21.58 -9.69 11.59
N ASN A 146 -20.49 -9.04 12.00
CA ASN A 146 -20.58 -7.93 12.95
C ASN A 146 -20.97 -6.66 12.21
N THR A 147 -22.25 -6.34 12.22
CA THR A 147 -22.84 -5.18 11.56
C THR A 147 -22.80 -3.91 12.41
N GLU A 148 -22.17 -3.91 13.59
CA GLU A 148 -21.99 -2.68 14.34
C GLU A 148 -21.25 -1.66 13.49
N GLN A 149 -21.95 -0.59 13.14
CA GLN A 149 -21.41 0.50 12.33
C GLN A 149 -20.23 1.16 13.05
N VAL A 150 -19.02 0.85 12.61
CA VAL A 150 -17.81 1.48 13.12
C VAL A 150 -17.49 2.68 12.25
N CYS A 151 -18.46 3.52 11.97
CA CYS A 151 -18.23 4.76 11.27
C CYS A 151 -19.26 5.82 11.57
N ALA A 152 -19.09 6.44 12.70
CA ALA A 152 -19.70 7.75 12.96
C ALA A 152 -18.82 8.91 12.46
N GLU A 153 -17.58 8.67 12.04
CA GLU A 153 -16.74 9.73 11.48
C GLU A 153 -17.06 9.91 10.00
N GLY A 154 -17.78 10.99 9.70
CA GLY A 154 -18.09 11.42 8.33
C GLY A 154 -16.85 11.52 7.44
N GLY A 155 -17.08 11.66 6.15
CA GLY A 155 -16.11 11.73 5.08
C GLY A 155 -14.94 12.71 5.25
N CYS A 156 -14.45 13.20 4.15
CA CYS A 156 -13.51 14.32 4.17
C CYS A 156 -14.15 15.52 4.89
N PRO A 157 -13.41 16.27 5.72
CA PRO A 157 -13.89 17.53 6.26
C PRO A 157 -14.46 18.42 5.15
N GLU A 158 -15.46 19.21 5.47
CA GLU A 158 -16.07 20.15 4.53
C GLU A 158 -14.97 21.09 3.96
N GLY A 159 -15.02 21.35 2.66
CA GLY A 159 -14.05 22.18 1.96
C GLY A 159 -12.61 21.63 1.87
N CYS A 160 -12.32 20.46 2.43
CA CYS A 160 -10.96 19.93 2.44
C CYS A 160 -10.45 19.60 1.02
N THR A 161 -9.35 20.22 0.60
CA THR A 161 -8.67 20.00 -0.69
C THR A 161 -7.22 19.55 -0.53
N ALA A 162 -6.76 19.26 0.70
CA ALA A 162 -5.35 19.02 0.99
C ALA A 162 -4.68 17.98 0.08
N CYS A 163 -5.33 16.83 -0.16
CA CYS A 163 -4.77 15.80 -1.05
C CYS A 163 -4.85 16.17 -2.54
N ILE A 164 -5.81 17.01 -2.95
CA ILE A 164 -5.92 17.51 -4.32
C ILE A 164 -4.72 18.42 -4.61
N SER A 165 -4.49 19.43 -3.77
CA SER A 165 -3.41 20.40 -3.94
C SER A 165 -2.02 19.79 -3.84
N ALA A 166 -1.86 18.76 -3.01
CA ALA A 166 -0.56 18.10 -2.80
C ALA A 166 -0.22 17.01 -3.82
N CYS A 167 -1.19 16.56 -4.64
CA CYS A 167 -0.93 15.45 -5.56
C CYS A 167 0.03 15.85 -6.69
N PRO A 168 1.27 15.32 -6.75
CA PRO A 168 2.28 15.76 -7.71
C PRO A 168 1.91 15.40 -9.16
N MET A 169 0.98 14.44 -9.36
CA MET A 169 0.52 13.96 -10.66
C MET A 169 -0.85 14.52 -11.05
N GLY A 170 -1.47 15.36 -10.22
CA GLY A 170 -2.83 15.85 -10.44
C GLY A 170 -3.86 14.72 -10.60
N ALA A 171 -3.63 13.60 -9.93
CA ALA A 171 -4.51 12.43 -10.04
C ALA A 171 -5.79 12.56 -9.20
N ILE A 172 -5.85 13.50 -8.25
CA ILE A 172 -6.98 13.69 -7.34
C ILE A 172 -7.66 15.00 -7.69
N THR A 173 -8.97 14.94 -7.91
CA THR A 173 -9.80 16.09 -8.23
C THR A 173 -10.96 16.23 -7.24
N ALA A 174 -11.83 17.21 -7.46
CA ALA A 174 -13.08 17.34 -6.69
C ALA A 174 -13.96 16.08 -6.85
N ASP A 175 -13.95 15.46 -8.02
CA ASP A 175 -14.75 14.27 -8.36
C ASP A 175 -14.14 12.96 -7.84
N GLY A 176 -12.91 13.01 -7.28
CA GLY A 176 -12.22 11.86 -6.73
C GLY A 176 -10.88 11.53 -7.41
N LEU A 177 -10.48 10.26 -7.31
CA LEU A 177 -9.20 9.76 -7.82
C LEU A 177 -9.33 9.25 -9.25
N ASN A 178 -8.59 9.83 -10.18
CA ASN A 178 -8.25 9.18 -11.44
C ASN A 178 -7.03 8.27 -11.23
N VAL A 179 -7.29 6.97 -11.10
CA VAL A 179 -6.25 6.00 -10.76
C VAL A 179 -5.15 5.88 -11.81
N THR A 180 -5.48 6.08 -13.10
CA THR A 180 -4.49 5.95 -14.20
C THR A 180 -3.46 7.09 -14.20
N ARG A 181 -3.74 8.20 -13.52
CA ARG A 181 -2.80 9.30 -13.29
C ARG A 181 -2.05 9.17 -11.96
N CYS A 182 -2.44 8.23 -11.10
CA CYS A 182 -1.80 8.06 -9.81
C CYS A 182 -0.38 7.49 -10.00
N MET A 183 0.63 8.16 -9.44
CA MET A 183 2.03 7.71 -9.48
C MET A 183 2.14 6.24 -9.04
N ARG A 184 1.48 5.88 -7.94
CA ARG A 184 1.50 4.52 -7.41
C ARG A 184 0.97 3.48 -8.41
N TYR A 185 -0.03 3.84 -9.21
CA TYR A 185 -0.58 2.98 -10.26
C TYR A 185 0.38 2.88 -11.45
N ILE A 186 0.87 4.02 -11.94
CA ILE A 186 1.79 4.08 -13.10
C ILE A 186 3.05 3.26 -12.83
N MET A 187 3.61 3.33 -11.63
CA MET A 187 4.80 2.58 -11.20
C MET A 187 4.64 1.05 -11.29
N ASN A 188 3.43 0.51 -11.44
CA ASN A 188 3.22 -0.91 -11.68
C ASN A 188 3.47 -1.32 -13.14
N SER A 189 3.27 -0.37 -14.07
CA SER A 189 3.45 -0.60 -15.51
C SER A 189 4.81 -0.15 -16.02
N GLY A 190 5.49 0.72 -15.29
CA GLY A 190 6.80 1.26 -15.66
C GLY A 190 7.13 2.56 -14.95
N TYR A 191 8.32 3.07 -15.22
CA TYR A 191 8.80 4.33 -14.66
C TYR A 191 9.07 5.31 -15.80
N THR A 192 8.73 6.58 -15.56
CA THR A 192 9.01 7.70 -16.43
C THR A 192 9.96 8.67 -15.72
N GLU A 193 10.58 9.56 -16.48
CA GLU A 193 11.39 10.64 -15.91
C GLU A 193 10.60 11.51 -14.93
N GLU A 194 9.31 11.74 -15.22
CA GLU A 194 8.44 12.49 -14.31
C GLU A 194 8.30 11.80 -12.95
N ILE A 195 8.19 10.47 -12.93
CA ILE A 195 8.16 9.70 -11.68
C ILE A 195 9.48 9.84 -10.94
N TRP A 196 10.62 9.64 -11.61
CA TRP A 196 11.94 9.80 -10.99
C TRP A 196 12.18 11.19 -10.40
N GLN A 197 11.60 12.22 -11.01
CA GLN A 197 11.68 13.60 -10.50
C GLN A 197 10.77 13.84 -9.29
N LYS A 198 9.56 13.26 -9.28
CA LYS A 198 8.50 13.58 -8.31
C LYS A 198 8.36 12.58 -7.16
N GLN A 199 8.88 11.36 -7.33
CA GLN A 199 8.81 10.31 -6.31
C GLN A 199 9.55 10.73 -5.03
N GLN A 200 8.93 10.51 -3.87
CA GLN A 200 9.50 10.84 -2.57
C GLN A 200 9.82 9.61 -1.72
N THR A 201 9.16 8.49 -1.97
CA THR A 201 9.35 7.26 -1.21
C THR A 201 9.57 6.06 -2.11
N PHE A 202 10.38 5.11 -1.66
CA PHE A 202 10.55 3.83 -2.34
C PHE A 202 9.21 3.13 -2.58
N LEU A 203 9.08 2.51 -3.76
CA LEU A 203 7.99 1.61 -4.15
C LEU A 203 6.62 2.26 -4.30
N GLY A 204 6.45 3.54 -3.94
CA GLY A 204 5.15 4.18 -3.98
C GLY A 204 5.16 5.68 -3.76
N CYS A 205 3.99 6.17 -3.37
CA CYS A 205 3.76 7.57 -3.05
C CYS A 205 2.78 7.64 -1.89
N GLU A 206 3.14 8.37 -0.83
CA GLU A 206 2.32 8.55 0.37
C GLU A 206 1.90 10.02 0.59
N ILE A 207 2.13 10.91 -0.39
CA ILE A 207 1.92 12.36 -0.24
C ILE A 207 0.48 12.67 0.17
N CYS A 208 -0.52 12.08 -0.50
CA CYS A 208 -1.92 12.30 -0.17
C CYS A 208 -2.32 11.80 1.23
N GLN A 209 -1.60 10.81 1.77
CA GLN A 209 -1.79 10.35 3.15
C GLN A 209 -1.11 11.29 4.16
N THR A 210 0.06 11.81 3.80
CA THR A 210 0.85 12.69 4.67
C THR A 210 0.11 14.01 4.96
N VAL A 211 -0.59 14.54 3.97
CA VAL A 211 -1.35 15.81 4.13
C VAL A 211 -2.79 15.60 4.61
N CYS A 212 -3.24 14.36 4.76
CA CYS A 212 -4.63 14.07 5.10
C CYS A 212 -4.93 14.39 6.57
N PRO A 213 -5.92 15.25 6.87
CA PRO A 213 -6.27 15.59 8.26
C PRO A 213 -6.76 14.38 9.07
N LYS A 214 -7.28 13.33 8.43
CA LYS A 214 -7.63 12.07 9.09
C LYS A 214 -6.42 11.35 9.70
N ASN A 215 -5.21 11.69 9.25
CA ASN A 215 -3.94 11.14 9.76
C ASN A 215 -3.21 12.08 10.72
N ALA A 216 -3.73 13.28 10.98
CA ALA A 216 -3.03 14.33 11.75
C ALA A 216 -2.68 13.91 13.19
N ARG A 217 -3.46 13.00 13.77
CA ARG A 217 -3.24 12.51 15.15
C ARG A 217 -2.25 11.33 15.22
N LEU A 218 -1.82 10.78 14.10
CA LEU A 218 -0.90 9.64 14.08
C LEU A 218 0.50 10.12 14.43
N LYS A 219 1.07 9.53 15.48
CA LYS A 219 2.46 9.79 15.86
C LYS A 219 3.39 9.23 14.79
N LYS A 220 4.39 10.02 14.42
CA LYS A 220 5.49 9.52 13.61
C LYS A 220 6.40 8.65 14.45
N LEU A 221 7.01 7.65 13.82
CA LEU A 221 7.98 6.76 14.48
C LEU A 221 9.35 6.95 13.85
N PRO A 222 10.44 6.79 14.61
CA PRO A 222 11.76 6.74 14.02
C PRO A 222 11.86 5.54 13.07
N VAL A 223 12.64 5.68 12.00
CA VAL A 223 12.98 4.55 11.15
C VAL A 223 13.87 3.59 11.94
N PRO A 224 13.52 2.30 12.06
CA PRO A 224 14.41 1.32 12.72
C PRO A 224 15.78 1.26 12.03
N ASP A 225 16.86 1.17 12.80
CA ASP A 225 18.23 1.21 12.27
C ASP A 225 18.48 0.15 11.19
N ALA A 226 18.04 -1.08 11.42
CA ALA A 226 18.15 -2.16 10.42
C ALA A 226 17.42 -1.86 9.12
N MET A 227 16.32 -1.11 9.18
CA MET A 227 15.58 -0.66 8.01
C MET A 227 16.31 0.51 7.32
N ALA A 228 16.82 1.47 8.09
CA ALA A 228 17.61 2.58 7.56
C ALA A 228 18.86 2.07 6.82
N GLU A 229 19.56 1.10 7.39
CA GLU A 229 20.70 0.42 6.75
C GLU A 229 20.28 -0.34 5.48
N ALA A 230 19.17 -1.07 5.53
CA ALA A 230 18.67 -1.86 4.37
C ALA A 230 18.31 -0.99 3.17
N PHE A 231 17.82 0.23 3.40
CA PHE A 231 17.42 1.20 2.37
C PHE A 231 18.46 2.31 2.12
N GLU A 232 19.69 2.14 2.58
CA GLU A 232 20.79 3.07 2.31
C GLU A 232 21.05 3.15 0.79
N LEU A 233 21.10 4.38 0.22
CA LEU A 233 21.10 4.61 -1.23
C LEU A 233 22.29 3.97 -1.92
N LYS A 234 23.50 4.19 -1.41
CA LYS A 234 24.73 3.65 -1.99
C LYS A 234 24.73 2.12 -2.01
N ARG A 235 24.24 1.50 -0.92
CA ARG A 235 24.08 0.05 -0.80
C ARG A 235 23.11 -0.51 -1.87
N LEU A 236 21.97 0.16 -2.07
CA LEU A 236 20.98 -0.26 -3.05
C LEU A 236 21.47 -0.05 -4.50
N ILE A 237 22.20 1.02 -4.78
CA ILE A 237 22.81 1.29 -6.09
C ILE A 237 23.86 0.22 -6.41
N ALA A 238 24.63 -0.23 -5.43
CA ALA A 238 25.57 -1.33 -5.57
C ALA A 238 24.90 -2.72 -5.73
N GLY A 239 23.57 -2.79 -5.78
CA GLY A 239 22.82 -4.04 -5.97
C GLY A 239 22.52 -4.84 -4.69
N ASN A 240 22.93 -4.35 -3.52
CA ASN A 240 22.78 -5.03 -2.23
C ASN A 240 21.37 -4.86 -1.63
N ALA A 241 20.33 -5.25 -2.38
CA ALA A 241 18.93 -5.02 -2.03
C ALA A 241 18.28 -6.17 -1.21
N LYS A 242 19.01 -7.22 -0.81
CA LYS A 242 18.42 -8.42 -0.18
C LYS A 242 17.63 -8.09 1.09
N ALA A 243 18.19 -7.30 2.00
CA ALA A 243 17.53 -6.92 3.26
C ALA A 243 16.27 -6.06 3.00
N ALA A 244 16.37 -5.04 2.15
CA ALA A 244 15.24 -4.20 1.78
C ALA A 244 14.10 -5.01 1.11
N ARG A 245 14.45 -6.02 0.30
CA ARG A 245 13.47 -6.93 -0.32
C ARG A 245 12.74 -7.80 0.69
N VAL A 246 13.41 -8.23 1.74
CA VAL A 246 12.76 -8.98 2.84
C VAL A 246 11.78 -8.08 3.60
N ILE A 247 12.16 -6.84 3.87
CA ILE A 247 11.35 -5.88 4.60
C ILE A 247 10.11 -5.46 3.80
N ALA A 248 10.29 -5.08 2.53
CA ALA A 248 9.22 -4.51 1.71
C ALA A 248 8.38 -5.53 0.93
N GLY A 249 8.86 -6.77 0.83
CA GLY A 249 8.24 -7.83 0.04
C GLY A 249 8.97 -8.11 -1.27
N LYS A 250 9.25 -9.39 -1.52
CA LYS A 250 10.05 -9.83 -2.69
C LYS A 250 9.36 -9.55 -4.01
N ASN A 251 8.03 -9.65 -4.06
CA ASN A 251 7.25 -9.55 -5.30
C ASN A 251 7.28 -8.16 -5.94
N ILE A 252 7.40 -7.12 -5.11
CA ILE A 252 7.36 -5.72 -5.57
C ILE A 252 8.73 -5.09 -5.74
N THR A 253 9.78 -5.80 -5.37
CA THR A 253 11.18 -5.31 -5.32
C THR A 253 12.10 -6.00 -6.34
N GLY A 254 11.52 -6.73 -7.29
CA GLY A 254 12.27 -7.46 -8.32
C GLY A 254 12.90 -6.57 -9.39
N ASN A 255 13.67 -7.21 -10.28
CA ASN A 255 14.20 -6.63 -11.53
C ASN A 255 14.97 -5.30 -11.37
N GLY A 256 15.71 -5.12 -10.28
CA GLY A 256 16.50 -3.91 -10.05
C GLY A 256 15.67 -2.68 -9.66
N ARG A 257 14.39 -2.82 -9.31
CA ARG A 257 13.51 -1.70 -8.97
C ARG A 257 14.06 -0.81 -7.85
N LEU A 258 14.51 -1.40 -6.75
CA LEU A 258 15.09 -0.62 -5.63
C LEU A 258 16.37 0.12 -6.04
N THR A 259 17.23 -0.51 -6.85
CA THR A 259 18.43 0.12 -7.39
C THR A 259 18.07 1.32 -8.28
N MET A 260 17.12 1.15 -9.18
CA MET A 260 16.64 2.23 -10.06
C MET A 260 16.07 3.42 -9.26
N GLU A 261 15.25 3.15 -8.25
CA GLU A 261 14.68 4.21 -7.40
C GLU A 261 15.76 4.88 -6.55
N ALA A 262 16.73 4.13 -6.03
CA ALA A 262 17.86 4.67 -5.29
C ALA A 262 18.74 5.59 -6.15
N ILE A 263 18.96 5.25 -7.42
CA ILE A 263 19.62 6.13 -8.39
C ILE A 263 18.89 7.47 -8.49
N ALA A 264 17.56 7.45 -8.64
CA ALA A 264 16.77 8.66 -8.78
C ALA A 264 16.84 9.54 -7.52
N PHE A 265 16.83 8.95 -6.32
CA PHE A 265 16.97 9.70 -5.07
C PHE A 265 18.37 10.26 -4.90
N ALA A 266 19.41 9.43 -5.05
CA ALA A 266 20.81 9.85 -4.91
C ALA A 266 21.19 10.94 -5.91
N ALA A 267 20.76 10.86 -7.16
CA ALA A 267 21.03 11.86 -8.17
C ALA A 267 20.42 13.23 -7.82
N ARG A 268 19.18 13.26 -7.32
CA ARG A 268 18.54 14.50 -6.87
C ARG A 268 19.23 15.14 -5.67
N GLU A 269 19.92 14.33 -4.87
CA GLU A 269 20.72 14.77 -3.72
C GLU A 269 22.18 15.08 -4.09
N GLY A 270 22.57 14.93 -5.37
CA GLY A 270 23.93 15.14 -5.85
C GLY A 270 24.94 14.12 -5.33
N GLN A 271 24.48 12.87 -5.03
CA GLN A 271 25.28 11.83 -4.41
C GLN A 271 25.51 10.64 -5.35
N CYS A 272 26.50 9.82 -5.03
CA CYS A 272 26.75 8.50 -5.64
C CYS A 272 27.01 8.53 -7.16
N GLU A 273 27.60 9.60 -7.72
CA GLU A 273 27.86 9.69 -9.17
C GLU A 273 28.63 8.47 -9.71
N ALA A 274 29.70 8.07 -9.03
CA ALA A 274 30.56 6.96 -9.49
C ALA A 274 29.79 5.63 -9.52
N GLU A 275 28.99 5.37 -8.49
CA GLU A 275 28.16 4.16 -8.40
C GLU A 275 27.04 4.20 -9.47
N ILE A 276 26.46 5.37 -9.72
CA ILE A 276 25.45 5.56 -10.78
C ILE A 276 26.07 5.31 -12.16
N ARG A 277 27.30 5.79 -12.43
CA ARG A 277 28.03 5.50 -13.68
C ARG A 277 28.25 4.00 -13.87
N ALA A 278 28.59 3.26 -12.83
CA ALA A 278 28.72 1.80 -12.89
C ALA A 278 27.42 1.11 -13.29
N CYS A 279 26.26 1.69 -12.96
CA CYS A 279 24.94 1.16 -13.32
C CYS A 279 24.61 1.24 -14.82
N LEU A 280 25.39 1.93 -15.64
CA LEU A 280 25.24 1.92 -17.11
C LEU A 280 25.44 0.52 -17.73
N SER A 281 26.15 -0.37 -17.05
CA SER A 281 26.35 -1.77 -17.45
C SER A 281 25.41 -2.76 -16.75
N SER A 282 24.40 -2.28 -16.02
CA SER A 282 23.44 -3.14 -15.31
C SER A 282 22.73 -4.11 -16.27
N PRO A 283 22.47 -5.36 -15.88
CA PRO A 283 21.65 -6.28 -16.66
C PRO A 283 20.19 -5.82 -16.82
N PHE A 284 19.70 -4.96 -15.90
CA PHE A 284 18.33 -4.46 -15.92
C PHE A 284 18.22 -3.16 -16.74
N GLU A 285 17.39 -3.18 -17.77
CA GLU A 285 17.17 -2.05 -18.67
C GLU A 285 16.73 -0.78 -17.91
N GLN A 286 15.78 -0.91 -17.01
CA GLN A 286 15.27 0.20 -16.21
C GLN A 286 16.34 0.83 -15.30
N VAL A 287 17.32 0.05 -14.83
CA VAL A 287 18.45 0.57 -14.05
C VAL A 287 19.38 1.38 -14.95
N ARG A 288 19.70 0.85 -16.16
CA ARG A 288 20.48 1.60 -17.15
C ARG A 288 19.81 2.91 -17.58
N ALA A 289 18.47 2.87 -17.79
CA ALA A 289 17.69 4.06 -18.15
C ALA A 289 17.74 5.12 -17.06
N ALA A 290 17.54 4.73 -15.79
CA ALA A 290 17.64 5.64 -14.65
C ALA A 290 19.05 6.23 -14.49
N ALA A 291 20.09 5.41 -14.68
CA ALA A 291 21.49 5.89 -14.63
C ALA A 291 21.77 6.92 -15.73
N LYS A 292 21.35 6.68 -16.98
CA LYS A 292 21.47 7.63 -18.08
C LYS A 292 20.76 8.94 -17.78
N TRP A 293 19.51 8.86 -17.34
CA TRP A 293 18.72 10.04 -16.96
C TRP A 293 19.40 10.82 -15.83
N ALA A 294 19.85 10.17 -14.78
CA ALA A 294 20.49 10.77 -13.63
C ALA A 294 21.80 11.52 -14.02
N LEU A 295 22.66 10.87 -14.79
CA LEU A 295 23.93 11.45 -15.23
C LEU A 295 23.71 12.66 -16.13
N ASN A 296 22.82 12.55 -17.12
CA ASN A 296 22.54 13.66 -18.03
C ASN A 296 21.93 14.87 -17.34
N LYS A 297 21.10 14.64 -16.32
CA LYS A 297 20.36 15.72 -15.67
C LYS A 297 21.10 16.37 -14.51
N TYR A 298 21.90 15.62 -13.77
CA TYR A 298 22.47 16.07 -12.50
C TYR A 298 24.00 16.07 -12.44
N PHE A 299 24.70 15.36 -13.36
CA PHE A 299 26.14 15.15 -13.29
C PHE A 299 26.90 15.50 -14.60
N GLY A 300 26.34 16.36 -15.44
CA GLY A 300 27.03 16.89 -16.62
C GLY A 300 27.08 15.96 -17.83
N GLY A 301 26.38 14.83 -17.79
CA GLY A 301 26.26 13.90 -18.93
C GLY A 301 27.09 12.60 -18.81
N ILE A 302 26.91 11.75 -19.81
CA ILE A 302 27.59 10.47 -19.93
C ILE A 302 28.95 10.65 -20.61
#